data_d3fc3cb759a7506d65652dfc94a84472
#
_entry.id   d3fc3cb759a7506d65652dfc94a84472
#
_cell.length_a   1.000
_cell.length_b   1.000
_cell.length_c   1.000
_cell.angle_alpha   90.00
_cell.angle_beta   90.00
_cell.angle_gamma   90.00
#
_symmetry.space_group_name_H-M   'P 1'
#
loop_
_entity.id
_entity.type
_entity.pdbx_description
1 polymer ?
#
loop_
_entity_poly.entity_id
_entity_poly.type
_entity_poly.pdbx_seq_one_letter_code
_entity_poly.pdbx_strand_id
1 'polypeptide(L)'
;MNITKFIFLSSLFCFLFSCKNKKEVANTNTVTETINTDSPPLIKIDVVEGLNLGNKAPEFSQENVNGKQLNLNSLRGKVVLIYFWASWCGPCRQENPAVVAAYNKYHLSDFKSGKGFEILSVSLDQNKEAWIKAIEKDGLVWPNHVCDLLGWNNAVAQRYLVRGIPTNYLINGDGVIIGKSLRGKDLEKALEVYIK
;
A
#
# COMPACT_ATOMS: atom_id res chain seq x y z
N MET A 1 52.50 -27.72 23.42
CA MET A 1 53.67 -27.18 24.17
C MET A 1 53.58 -25.67 24.03
N ASN A 2 53.52 -25.01 25.19
CA ASN A 2 53.48 -23.57 25.47
C ASN A 2 52.13 -22.83 25.27
N ILE A 3 51.43 -22.74 26.23
CA ILE A 3 50.97 -21.92 27.37
C ILE A 3 51.63 -20.54 27.44
N THR A 4 50.85 -19.47 27.27
CA THR A 4 51.13 -18.22 27.97
C THR A 4 49.81 -17.56 28.37
N LYS A 5 49.57 -17.62 29.68
CA LYS A 5 48.54 -16.83 30.43
C LYS A 5 49.07 -15.38 30.57
N PHE A 6 48.19 -14.43 30.39
CA PHE A 6 48.39 -13.10 30.99
C PHE A 6 47.13 -12.69 31.76
N ILE A 7 47.36 -12.62 33.10
CA ILE A 7 46.45 -12.05 34.10
C ILE A 7 46.99 -10.63 34.37
N PHE A 8 46.13 -9.64 34.38
CA PHE A 8 46.28 -8.34 35.10
C PHE A 8 44.87 -7.82 35.35
N LEU A 9 44.39 -7.86 36.51
CA LEU A 9 44.44 -7.12 37.77
C LEU A 9 43.83 -5.69 37.68
N SER A 10 42.63 -5.61 38.23
CA SER A 10 42.01 -4.60 39.09
C SER A 10 42.45 -3.14 38.93
N SER A 11 41.47 -2.22 38.74
CA SER A 11 41.43 -0.97 39.50
C SER A 11 40.00 -0.44 39.61
N LEU A 12 39.51 -0.53 40.81
CA LEU A 12 38.30 0.08 41.38
C LEU A 12 38.60 1.59 41.58
N PHE A 13 37.83 2.49 40.93
CA PHE A 13 37.86 3.91 41.27
C PHE A 13 36.43 4.41 41.52
N CYS A 14 36.13 4.46 42.82
CA CYS A 14 35.01 5.20 43.38
C CYS A 14 35.30 6.71 43.27
N PHE A 15 34.42 7.44 42.61
CA PHE A 15 34.34 8.90 42.82
C PHE A 15 32.92 9.27 43.24
N LEU A 16 32.82 9.55 44.55
CA LEU A 16 31.75 10.29 45.16
C LEU A 16 31.97 11.80 44.86
N PHE A 17 30.99 12.41 44.25
CA PHE A 17 30.90 13.90 44.29
C PHE A 17 29.45 14.32 44.48
N SER A 18 29.19 14.57 45.68
CA SER A 18 28.59 15.70 46.41
C SER A 18 27.61 16.60 45.64
N CYS A 19 26.39 16.62 46.22
CA CYS A 19 25.35 17.62 46.00
C CYS A 19 25.84 19.05 46.15
N LYS A 20 25.41 19.94 45.21
CA LYS A 20 25.18 21.36 45.54
C LYS A 20 23.93 21.84 44.82
N ASN A 21 22.93 22.16 45.63
CA ASN A 21 21.79 23.00 45.31
C ASN A 21 22.25 24.36 44.77
N LYS A 22 21.61 24.83 43.72
CA LYS A 22 21.55 26.26 43.42
C LYS A 22 20.18 26.62 42.82
N LYS A 23 19.54 27.52 43.50
CA LYS A 23 18.24 28.17 43.43
C LYS A 23 17.82 28.60 42.01
N GLU A 24 16.57 28.31 41.71
CA GLU A 24 15.45 29.12 41.23
C GLU A 24 15.80 30.52 40.67
N VAL A 25 15.48 30.71 39.40
CA VAL A 25 15.03 32.01 38.89
C VAL A 25 13.76 31.74 38.05
N ALA A 26 12.65 32.14 38.63
CA ALA A 26 11.35 32.22 37.95
C ALA A 26 11.42 33.30 36.87
N ASN A 27 11.14 32.90 35.64
CA ASN A 27 10.79 33.84 34.57
C ASN A 27 9.36 33.53 34.10
N THR A 28 8.43 34.21 34.71
CA THR A 28 7.02 34.26 34.35
C THR A 28 6.88 35.08 33.07
N ASN A 29 6.90 34.42 31.90
CA ASN A 29 6.32 35.01 30.71
C ASN A 29 4.91 34.42 30.55
N THR A 30 3.95 35.16 31.08
CA THR A 30 2.52 34.97 30.83
C THR A 30 2.25 35.28 29.36
N VAL A 31 2.28 34.26 28.49
CA VAL A 31 1.69 34.35 27.16
C VAL A 31 0.20 34.05 27.34
N THR A 32 -0.58 35.11 27.31
CA THR A 32 -2.05 34.99 27.24
C THR A 32 -2.41 34.50 25.86
N GLU A 33 -2.43 33.20 25.65
CA GLU A 33 -3.10 32.61 24.48
C GLU A 33 -4.61 32.77 24.65
N THR A 34 -5.16 33.67 23.88
CA THR A 34 -6.60 33.76 23.66
C THR A 34 -7.04 32.50 22.91
N ILE A 35 -7.53 31.51 23.64
CA ILE A 35 -8.17 30.33 23.08
C ILE A 35 -9.47 30.79 22.44
N ASN A 36 -9.48 30.88 21.12
CA ASN A 36 -10.69 31.11 20.33
C ASN A 36 -11.46 29.79 20.27
N THR A 37 -12.47 29.64 21.15
CA THR A 37 -13.25 28.41 21.38
C THR A 37 -14.49 28.33 20.49
N ASP A 38 -14.38 28.45 19.16
CA ASP A 38 -15.57 28.34 18.29
C ASP A 38 -15.43 27.34 17.13
N SER A 39 -14.50 26.40 17.20
CA SER A 39 -14.49 25.25 16.29
C SER A 39 -14.13 23.99 17.08
N PRO A 40 -14.93 22.91 17.01
CA PRO A 40 -14.54 21.66 17.62
C PRO A 40 -13.21 21.21 16.99
N PRO A 41 -12.25 20.66 17.77
CA PRO A 41 -10.98 20.21 17.24
C PRO A 41 -11.26 19.19 16.14
N LEU A 42 -10.75 19.44 14.94
CA LEU A 42 -10.75 18.47 13.84
C LEU A 42 -9.91 17.28 14.32
N ILE A 43 -10.59 16.23 14.78
CA ILE A 43 -9.93 14.95 15.06
C ILE A 43 -9.41 14.46 13.72
N LYS A 44 -8.10 14.64 13.48
CA LYS A 44 -7.40 13.93 12.41
C LYS A 44 -7.44 12.45 12.77
N ILE A 45 -8.38 11.73 12.17
CA ILE A 45 -8.38 10.27 12.22
C ILE A 45 -7.19 9.85 11.34
N ASP A 46 -6.08 9.49 11.96
CA ASP A 46 -4.95 8.90 11.24
C ASP A 46 -5.41 7.59 10.62
N VAL A 47 -5.44 7.54 9.30
CA VAL A 47 -5.85 6.34 8.56
C VAL A 47 -4.76 5.30 8.73
N VAL A 48 -5.05 4.24 9.48
CA VAL A 48 -4.12 3.14 9.77
C VAL A 48 -3.85 2.34 8.48
N GLU A 49 -2.58 1.99 8.22
CA GLU A 49 -2.22 1.06 7.14
C GLU A 49 -2.74 -0.35 7.47
N GLY A 50 -3.30 -1.02 6.48
CA GLY A 50 -3.82 -2.38 6.63
C GLY A 50 -4.67 -2.83 5.45
N LEU A 51 -5.37 -3.96 5.62
CA LEU A 51 -6.12 -4.60 4.54
C LEU A 51 -7.64 -4.61 4.77
N ASN A 52 -8.13 -3.86 5.76
CA ASN A 52 -9.57 -3.73 6.00
C ASN A 52 -10.14 -2.54 5.22
N LEU A 53 -11.45 -2.52 5.03
CA LEU A 53 -12.15 -1.35 4.50
C LEU A 53 -11.86 -0.14 5.40
N GLY A 54 -11.56 0.99 4.79
CA GLY A 54 -11.17 2.22 5.49
C GLY A 54 -9.68 2.30 5.87
N ASN A 55 -8.90 1.23 5.76
CA ASN A 55 -7.45 1.30 5.96
C ASN A 55 -6.76 1.87 4.71
N LYS A 56 -5.60 2.47 4.89
CA LYS A 56 -4.69 2.78 3.79
C LYS A 56 -4.04 1.51 3.29
N ALA A 57 -4.16 1.23 2.01
CA ALA A 57 -3.55 0.06 1.39
C ALA A 57 -2.02 0.10 1.55
N PRO A 58 -1.36 -1.02 1.90
CA PRO A 58 0.09 -1.10 1.99
C PRO A 58 0.77 -0.70 0.68
N GLU A 59 1.74 0.20 0.76
CA GLU A 59 2.51 0.64 -0.41
C GLU A 59 3.44 -0.46 -0.91
N PHE A 60 3.60 -0.53 -2.22
CA PHE A 60 4.56 -1.45 -2.84
C PHE A 60 5.11 -0.91 -4.16
N SER A 61 6.21 -1.52 -4.57
CA SER A 61 6.82 -1.34 -5.88
C SER A 61 7.19 -2.70 -6.45
N GLN A 62 6.94 -2.89 -7.75
CA GLN A 62 7.29 -4.13 -8.46
C GLN A 62 7.59 -3.83 -9.93
N GLU A 63 8.40 -4.66 -10.57
CA GLU A 63 8.75 -4.48 -11.97
C GLU A 63 7.56 -4.72 -12.91
N ASN A 64 7.44 -3.85 -13.91
CA ASN A 64 6.47 -4.00 -14.99
C ASN A 64 7.03 -4.87 -16.13
N VAL A 65 6.24 -5.07 -17.19
CA VAL A 65 6.61 -5.88 -18.37
C VAL A 65 7.93 -5.44 -19.03
N ASN A 66 8.31 -4.16 -18.88
CA ASN A 66 9.51 -3.54 -19.45
C ASN A 66 10.71 -3.52 -18.47
N GLY A 67 10.59 -4.17 -17.30
CA GLY A 67 11.64 -4.16 -16.27
C GLY A 67 11.77 -2.86 -15.48
N LYS A 68 10.79 -1.95 -15.60
CA LYS A 68 10.77 -0.69 -14.83
C LYS A 68 9.94 -0.85 -13.56
N GLN A 69 10.44 -0.27 -12.47
CA GLN A 69 9.71 -0.25 -11.20
C GLN A 69 8.45 0.63 -11.33
N LEU A 70 7.31 0.06 -10.93
CA LEU A 70 6.03 0.75 -10.83
C LEU A 70 5.60 0.75 -9.37
N ASN A 71 5.34 1.96 -8.84
CA ASN A 71 4.92 2.16 -7.46
C ASN A 71 3.41 2.38 -7.38
N LEU A 72 2.73 1.77 -6.42
CA LEU A 72 1.32 2.03 -6.16
C LEU A 72 1.06 3.53 -5.93
N ASN A 73 1.97 4.19 -5.22
CA ASN A 73 1.88 5.62 -4.92
C ASN A 73 1.87 6.52 -6.17
N SER A 74 2.43 6.07 -7.30
CA SER A 74 2.39 6.84 -8.56
C SER A 74 0.99 6.97 -9.16
N LEU A 75 0.02 6.19 -8.67
CA LEU A 75 -1.38 6.22 -9.09
C LEU A 75 -2.29 7.01 -8.14
N ARG A 76 -1.72 7.75 -7.17
CA ARG A 76 -2.50 8.62 -6.27
C ARG A 76 -3.30 9.66 -7.05
N GLY A 77 -4.44 10.03 -6.51
CA GLY A 77 -5.39 10.90 -7.20
C GLY A 77 -6.33 10.18 -8.16
N LYS A 78 -6.16 8.85 -8.33
CA LYS A 78 -7.06 7.99 -9.12
C LYS A 78 -7.73 6.94 -8.23
N VAL A 79 -8.91 6.47 -8.62
CA VAL A 79 -9.45 5.22 -8.06
C VAL A 79 -8.71 4.05 -8.70
N VAL A 80 -8.16 3.13 -7.90
CA VAL A 80 -7.31 2.04 -8.40
C VAL A 80 -7.83 0.69 -7.95
N LEU A 81 -7.93 -0.24 -8.91
CA LEU A 81 -8.14 -1.66 -8.62
C LEU A 81 -6.77 -2.36 -8.56
N ILE A 82 -6.34 -2.79 -7.38
CA ILE A 82 -5.20 -3.69 -7.22
C ILE A 82 -5.72 -5.10 -7.48
N TYR A 83 -5.30 -5.71 -8.61
CA TYR A 83 -5.86 -6.97 -9.11
C TYR A 83 -4.82 -8.08 -9.17
N PHE A 84 -4.97 -9.09 -8.32
CA PHE A 84 -4.11 -10.27 -8.27
C PHE A 84 -4.65 -11.37 -9.17
N TRP A 85 -3.84 -11.85 -10.10
CA TRP A 85 -4.23 -12.83 -11.12
C TRP A 85 -3.01 -13.63 -11.61
N ALA A 86 -3.20 -14.50 -12.59
CA ALA A 86 -2.12 -15.14 -13.35
C ALA A 86 -2.61 -15.68 -14.68
N SER A 87 -1.72 -15.87 -15.65
CA SER A 87 -2.02 -16.43 -16.96
C SER A 87 -2.61 -17.85 -16.92
N TRP A 88 -2.17 -18.62 -15.96
CA TRP A 88 -2.61 -20.01 -15.70
C TRP A 88 -3.90 -20.10 -14.85
N CYS A 89 -4.38 -18.99 -14.31
CA CYS A 89 -5.57 -18.96 -13.46
C CYS A 89 -6.86 -18.95 -14.29
N GLY A 90 -7.50 -20.09 -14.46
CA GLY A 90 -8.76 -20.23 -15.23
C GLY A 90 -9.86 -19.26 -14.77
N PRO A 91 -10.21 -19.19 -13.46
CA PRO A 91 -11.20 -18.25 -12.96
C PRO A 91 -10.84 -16.78 -13.19
N CYS A 92 -9.54 -16.42 -13.14
CA CYS A 92 -9.07 -15.06 -13.44
C CYS A 92 -9.34 -14.72 -14.91
N ARG A 93 -9.04 -15.66 -15.83
CA ARG A 93 -9.24 -15.49 -17.25
C ARG A 93 -10.74 -15.34 -17.61
N GLN A 94 -11.62 -15.97 -16.82
CA GLN A 94 -13.08 -15.80 -16.95
C GLN A 94 -13.56 -14.45 -16.43
N GLU A 95 -12.89 -13.88 -15.41
CA GLU A 95 -13.22 -12.58 -14.83
C GLU A 95 -12.66 -11.41 -15.66
N ASN A 96 -11.54 -11.60 -16.38
CA ASN A 96 -10.85 -10.54 -17.13
C ASN A 96 -11.76 -9.74 -18.07
N PRO A 97 -12.72 -10.33 -18.81
CA PRO A 97 -13.66 -9.56 -19.64
C PRO A 97 -14.48 -8.53 -18.85
N ALA A 98 -14.92 -8.86 -17.63
CA ALA A 98 -15.67 -7.93 -16.79
C ALA A 98 -14.76 -6.80 -16.28
N VAL A 99 -13.50 -7.12 -15.93
CA VAL A 99 -12.50 -6.13 -15.52
C VAL A 99 -12.16 -5.18 -16.69
N VAL A 100 -12.02 -5.69 -17.91
CA VAL A 100 -11.80 -4.89 -19.12
C VAL A 100 -13.01 -3.97 -19.40
N ALA A 101 -14.24 -4.49 -19.27
CA ALA A 101 -15.44 -3.69 -19.43
C ALA A 101 -15.52 -2.54 -18.42
N ALA A 102 -15.21 -2.81 -17.15
CA ALA A 102 -15.16 -1.79 -16.12
C ALA A 102 -14.07 -0.74 -16.42
N TYR A 103 -12.88 -1.16 -16.85
CA TYR A 103 -11.82 -0.21 -17.24
C TYR A 103 -12.26 0.70 -18.38
N ASN A 104 -12.76 0.12 -19.47
CA ASN A 104 -13.21 0.89 -20.63
C ASN A 104 -14.32 1.89 -20.30
N LYS A 105 -15.23 1.54 -19.38
CA LYS A 105 -16.34 2.39 -18.96
C LYS A 105 -15.90 3.53 -18.04
N TYR A 106 -14.95 3.28 -17.12
CA TYR A 106 -14.70 4.18 -16.00
C TYR A 106 -13.34 4.85 -15.98
N HIS A 107 -12.38 4.51 -16.86
CA HIS A 107 -11.00 5.01 -16.79
C HIS A 107 -10.88 6.54 -16.92
N LEU A 108 -11.84 7.20 -17.55
CA LEU A 108 -11.91 8.66 -17.67
C LEU A 108 -12.92 9.33 -16.74
N SER A 109 -13.63 8.57 -15.90
CA SER A 109 -14.68 9.08 -15.03
C SER A 109 -14.11 9.94 -13.89
N ASP A 110 -14.88 10.95 -13.47
CA ASP A 110 -14.59 11.72 -12.27
C ASP A 110 -15.21 11.05 -11.03
N PHE A 111 -14.39 10.83 -10.01
CA PHE A 111 -14.80 10.22 -8.74
C PHE A 111 -14.75 11.24 -7.59
N LYS A 112 -15.51 10.98 -6.52
CA LYS A 112 -15.56 11.82 -5.31
C LYS A 112 -14.18 12.06 -4.69
N SER A 113 -13.27 11.11 -4.83
CA SER A 113 -11.92 11.13 -4.26
C SER A 113 -10.81 10.82 -5.28
N GLY A 114 -11.00 11.22 -6.55
CA GLY A 114 -9.98 11.02 -7.58
C GLY A 114 -10.50 11.32 -8.98
N LYS A 115 -9.58 11.38 -9.94
CA LYS A 115 -9.89 11.53 -11.37
C LYS A 115 -9.36 10.34 -12.15
N GLY A 116 -10.25 9.60 -12.78
CA GLY A 116 -9.95 8.40 -13.53
C GLY A 116 -9.92 7.15 -12.67
N PHE A 117 -10.16 6.02 -13.33
CA PHE A 117 -10.04 4.67 -12.78
C PHE A 117 -8.84 3.97 -13.43
N GLU A 118 -7.98 3.38 -12.61
CA GLU A 118 -6.82 2.61 -13.06
C GLU A 118 -6.86 1.19 -12.50
N ILE A 119 -6.14 0.31 -13.16
CA ILE A 119 -5.93 -1.05 -12.68
C ILE A 119 -4.43 -1.27 -12.55
N LEU A 120 -4.00 -1.74 -11.38
CA LEU A 120 -2.66 -2.23 -11.13
C LEU A 120 -2.72 -3.75 -10.97
N SER A 121 -2.40 -4.46 -12.06
CA SER A 121 -2.43 -5.91 -12.09
C SER A 121 -1.13 -6.49 -11.54
N VAL A 122 -1.23 -7.25 -10.46
CA VAL A 122 -0.13 -8.02 -9.86
C VAL A 122 -0.26 -9.46 -10.30
N SER A 123 0.65 -9.93 -11.13
CA SER A 123 0.64 -11.30 -11.62
C SER A 123 1.43 -12.25 -10.71
N LEU A 124 0.90 -13.46 -10.53
CA LEU A 124 1.56 -14.58 -9.87
C LEU A 124 2.13 -15.58 -10.90
N ASP A 125 2.54 -15.09 -12.04
CA ASP A 125 3.21 -15.91 -13.05
C ASP A 125 4.67 -16.20 -12.68
N GLN A 126 5.21 -17.29 -13.21
CA GLN A 126 6.63 -17.66 -13.13
C GLN A 126 7.28 -17.66 -14.52
N ASN A 127 6.49 -17.45 -15.57
CA ASN A 127 6.95 -17.38 -16.94
C ASN A 127 6.51 -16.06 -17.57
N LYS A 128 7.48 -15.25 -17.98
CA LYS A 128 7.24 -13.90 -18.49
C LYS A 128 6.49 -13.92 -19.83
N GLU A 129 6.84 -14.83 -20.71
CA GLU A 129 6.23 -14.94 -22.04
C GLU A 129 4.75 -15.36 -21.94
N ALA A 130 4.42 -16.31 -21.04
CA ALA A 130 3.05 -16.73 -20.78
C ALA A 130 2.21 -15.58 -20.21
N TRP A 131 2.79 -14.80 -19.28
CA TRP A 131 2.16 -13.64 -18.69
C TRP A 131 1.85 -12.56 -19.75
N ILE A 132 2.84 -12.16 -20.57
CA ILE A 132 2.66 -11.16 -21.63
C ILE A 132 1.61 -11.64 -22.65
N LYS A 133 1.72 -12.89 -23.12
CA LYS A 133 0.75 -13.47 -24.05
C LYS A 133 -0.68 -13.49 -23.49
N ALA A 134 -0.83 -13.67 -22.18
CA ALA A 134 -2.15 -13.65 -21.54
C ALA A 134 -2.72 -12.22 -21.45
N ILE A 135 -1.88 -11.21 -21.17
CA ILE A 135 -2.28 -9.78 -21.21
C ILE A 135 -2.85 -9.45 -22.60
N GLU A 136 -2.11 -9.80 -23.65
CA GLU A 136 -2.53 -9.54 -25.03
C GLU A 136 -3.81 -10.30 -25.39
N LYS A 137 -3.86 -11.61 -25.10
CA LYS A 137 -4.98 -12.48 -25.45
C LYS A 137 -6.30 -12.07 -24.79
N ASP A 138 -6.23 -11.60 -23.54
CA ASP A 138 -7.42 -11.19 -22.78
C ASP A 138 -7.76 -9.70 -22.97
N GLY A 139 -6.96 -8.98 -23.77
CA GLY A 139 -7.19 -7.56 -24.04
C GLY A 139 -7.06 -6.70 -22.79
N LEU A 140 -6.11 -6.98 -21.89
CA LEU A 140 -5.89 -6.20 -20.67
C LEU A 140 -5.18 -4.89 -21.04
N VAL A 141 -5.95 -3.90 -21.45
CA VAL A 141 -5.49 -2.68 -22.17
C VAL A 141 -4.87 -1.61 -21.26
N TRP A 142 -4.96 -1.73 -19.95
CA TRP A 142 -4.32 -0.77 -19.02
C TRP A 142 -2.80 -1.00 -18.96
N PRO A 143 -2.01 0.06 -18.64
CA PRO A 143 -0.54 -0.03 -18.75
C PRO A 143 0.16 -0.61 -17.50
N ASN A 144 -0.59 -0.76 -16.38
CA ASN A 144 0.02 -1.04 -15.08
C ASN A 144 -0.01 -2.54 -14.76
N HIS A 145 0.87 -3.31 -15.40
CA HIS A 145 1.06 -4.73 -15.15
C HIS A 145 2.40 -4.98 -14.48
N VAL A 146 2.43 -5.66 -13.33
CA VAL A 146 3.65 -5.99 -12.59
C VAL A 146 3.73 -7.47 -12.23
N CYS A 147 4.95 -7.99 -12.16
CA CYS A 147 5.23 -9.39 -11.81
C CYS A 147 6.69 -9.54 -11.38
N ASP A 148 6.98 -10.29 -10.32
CA ASP A 148 8.35 -10.66 -9.90
C ASP A 148 8.76 -12.06 -10.38
N LEU A 149 7.87 -12.76 -11.08
CA LEU A 149 8.04 -14.12 -11.58
C LEU A 149 8.27 -15.18 -10.48
N LEU A 150 7.84 -14.89 -9.24
CA LEU A 150 8.00 -15.78 -8.09
C LEU A 150 6.74 -16.60 -7.76
N GLY A 151 5.69 -16.51 -8.55
CA GLY A 151 4.44 -17.24 -8.35
C GLY A 151 3.78 -16.90 -7.01
N TRP A 152 3.44 -17.91 -6.21
CA TRP A 152 2.88 -17.71 -4.87
C TRP A 152 3.84 -17.08 -3.86
N ASN A 153 5.15 -17.02 -4.16
CA ASN A 153 6.15 -16.30 -3.38
C ASN A 153 6.24 -14.81 -3.74
N ASN A 154 5.36 -14.31 -4.61
CA ASN A 154 5.27 -12.90 -4.96
C ASN A 154 5.15 -12.04 -3.69
N ALA A 155 6.12 -11.12 -3.50
CA ALA A 155 6.22 -10.34 -2.27
C ALA A 155 4.98 -9.44 -2.02
N VAL A 156 4.38 -8.90 -3.09
CA VAL A 156 3.17 -8.08 -2.99
C VAL A 156 1.97 -8.93 -2.60
N ALA A 157 1.82 -10.13 -3.21
CA ALA A 157 0.75 -11.05 -2.87
C ALA A 157 0.83 -11.50 -1.40
N GLN A 158 2.05 -11.76 -0.88
CA GLN A 158 2.26 -12.07 0.53
C GLN A 158 1.90 -10.89 1.44
N ARG A 159 2.33 -9.68 1.11
CA ARG A 159 2.02 -8.45 1.86
C ARG A 159 0.51 -8.18 1.93
N TYR A 160 -0.22 -8.50 0.86
CA TYR A 160 -1.67 -8.38 0.77
C TYR A 160 -2.43 -9.61 1.25
N LEU A 161 -1.72 -10.59 1.84
CA LEU A 161 -2.28 -11.84 2.41
C LEU A 161 -3.16 -12.60 1.39
N VAL A 162 -2.77 -12.58 0.10
CA VAL A 162 -3.50 -13.25 -0.98
C VAL A 162 -3.39 -14.77 -0.82
N ARG A 163 -4.51 -15.44 -0.57
CA ARG A 163 -4.61 -16.90 -0.38
C ARG A 163 -5.24 -17.62 -1.57
N GLY A 164 -5.74 -16.87 -2.54
CA GLY A 164 -6.34 -17.38 -3.77
C GLY A 164 -6.51 -16.28 -4.78
N ILE A 165 -6.52 -16.62 -6.06
CA ILE A 165 -6.75 -15.70 -7.16
C ILE A 165 -7.96 -16.15 -8.01
N PRO A 166 -8.71 -15.19 -8.59
CA PRO A 166 -8.48 -13.75 -8.52
C PRO A 166 -8.79 -13.16 -7.13
N THR A 167 -8.03 -12.15 -6.72
CA THR A 167 -8.29 -11.32 -5.52
C THR A 167 -8.07 -9.88 -5.90
N ASN A 168 -8.84 -8.96 -5.30
CA ASN A 168 -8.65 -7.54 -5.55
C ASN A 168 -8.98 -6.66 -4.35
N TYR A 169 -8.43 -5.45 -4.41
CA TYR A 169 -8.72 -4.34 -3.51
C TYR A 169 -8.99 -3.10 -4.36
N LEU A 170 -10.13 -2.45 -4.14
CA LEU A 170 -10.43 -1.16 -4.74
C LEU A 170 -10.03 -0.07 -3.76
N ILE A 171 -9.18 0.87 -4.19
CA ILE A 171 -8.74 1.99 -3.36
C ILE A 171 -9.17 3.32 -3.99
N ASN A 172 -9.43 4.31 -3.15
CA ASN A 172 -9.73 5.67 -3.59
C ASN A 172 -8.47 6.47 -3.94
N GLY A 173 -8.61 7.73 -4.36
CA GLY A 173 -7.49 8.59 -4.73
C GLY A 173 -6.47 8.84 -3.61
N ASP A 174 -6.88 8.73 -2.36
CA ASP A 174 -6.01 8.86 -1.18
C ASP A 174 -5.29 7.54 -0.83
N GLY A 175 -5.67 6.44 -1.50
CA GLY A 175 -5.15 5.09 -1.26
C GLY A 175 -5.87 4.33 -0.16
N VAL A 176 -7.06 4.77 0.23
CA VAL A 176 -7.89 4.10 1.23
C VAL A 176 -8.70 2.99 0.55
N ILE A 177 -8.73 1.80 1.16
CA ILE A 177 -9.48 0.65 0.66
C ILE A 177 -10.99 0.92 0.81
N ILE A 178 -11.70 0.93 -0.31
CA ILE A 178 -13.14 1.17 -0.42
C ILE A 178 -13.92 -0.04 -0.92
N GLY A 179 -13.21 -1.10 -1.34
CA GLY A 179 -13.83 -2.35 -1.76
C GLY A 179 -12.83 -3.49 -1.76
N LYS A 180 -13.30 -4.74 -1.62
CA LYS A 180 -12.50 -5.97 -1.63
C LYS A 180 -13.26 -7.09 -2.31
N SER A 181 -12.52 -7.99 -2.97
CA SER A 181 -13.07 -9.23 -3.56
C SER A 181 -14.27 -8.98 -4.51
N LEU A 182 -14.23 -7.87 -5.22
CA LEU A 182 -15.27 -7.46 -6.18
C LEU A 182 -15.22 -8.32 -7.43
N ARG A 183 -16.38 -8.71 -7.95
CA ARG A 183 -16.52 -9.56 -9.15
C ARG A 183 -17.62 -9.02 -10.07
N GLY A 184 -17.37 -9.13 -11.38
CA GLY A 184 -18.38 -8.81 -12.40
C GLY A 184 -19.11 -7.50 -12.11
N LYS A 185 -20.44 -7.57 -11.99
CA LYS A 185 -21.29 -6.41 -11.71
C LYS A 185 -21.05 -5.75 -10.35
N ASP A 186 -20.46 -6.44 -9.36
CA ASP A 186 -20.20 -5.82 -8.06
C ASP A 186 -19.03 -4.85 -8.13
N LEU A 187 -18.05 -5.06 -9.04
CA LEU A 187 -17.03 -4.08 -9.35
C LEU A 187 -17.65 -2.80 -9.94
N GLU A 188 -18.54 -2.94 -10.90
CA GLU A 188 -19.24 -1.80 -11.50
C GLU A 188 -20.05 -1.02 -10.45
N LYS A 189 -20.89 -1.71 -9.66
CA LYS A 189 -21.67 -1.08 -8.59
C LYS A 189 -20.77 -0.34 -7.57
N ALA A 190 -19.63 -0.96 -7.19
CA ALA A 190 -18.70 -0.30 -6.27
C ALA A 190 -18.13 0.99 -6.88
N LEU A 191 -17.78 0.99 -8.17
CA LEU A 191 -17.30 2.19 -8.87
C LEU A 191 -18.41 3.26 -8.95
N GLU A 192 -19.64 2.89 -9.29
CA GLU A 192 -20.78 3.80 -9.42
C GLU A 192 -21.09 4.56 -8.12
N VAL A 193 -20.91 3.94 -6.95
CA VAL A 193 -21.09 4.60 -5.63
C VAL A 193 -20.18 5.81 -5.46
N TYR A 194 -18.99 5.79 -6.08
CA TYR A 194 -17.95 6.82 -5.92
C TYR A 194 -17.86 7.81 -7.09
N ILE A 195 -18.63 7.63 -8.17
CA ILE A 195 -18.73 8.61 -9.26
C ILE A 195 -19.37 9.92 -8.73
N LYS A 196 -18.91 11.05 -9.30
CA LYS A 196 -19.49 12.39 -9.04
C LYS A 196 -20.78 12.61 -9.79
#